data_0f4638a4ec8a1027068a8da32b6e342f
#
_entry.id   0f4638a4ec8a1027068a8da32b6e342f
#
_cell.length_a   1.000
_cell.length_b   1.000
_cell.length_c   1.000
_cell.angle_alpha   90.00
_cell.angle_beta   90.00
_cell.angle_gamma   90.00
#
_symmetry.space_group_name_H-M   'P 1'
#
loop_
_entity.id
_entity.type
_entity.pdbx_description
1 polymer ?
#
loop_
_entity_poly.entity_id
_entity_poly.type
_entity_poly.pdbx_seq_one_letter_code
_entity_poly.pdbx_strand_id
1 'polypeptide(L)'
;MTRRNFRMSVVVMGSVLILSGGLAYAVDAPPLPPVPAEYADKHMPAGGWTDPKAIAEGAKIYTGEANPLVNCGSCHGKDGQPVKKGARDLRDPNNTTRFSDSFWFWRVSEGIPKTKMKAWKQFLSEEQIWQVMAYEHQFSHGGKPAEHTDYKP
;
A
#
# COMPACT_ATOMS: atom_id res chain seq x y z
N MET A 1 17.29 71.54 -47.39
CA MET A 1 16.45 70.92 -46.34
C MET A 1 16.31 69.41 -46.65
N THR A 2 17.10 68.57 -46.04
CA THR A 2 17.21 67.17 -46.40
C THR A 2 16.53 66.33 -45.27
N ARG A 3 15.40 65.72 -45.57
CA ARG A 3 14.67 64.86 -44.63
C ARG A 3 15.34 63.46 -44.61
N ARG A 4 15.95 63.10 -43.49
CA ARG A 4 16.47 61.72 -43.21
C ARG A 4 15.32 60.84 -42.73
N ASN A 5 14.96 59.88 -43.58
CA ASN A 5 14.03 58.82 -43.19
C ASN A 5 14.74 57.78 -42.30
N PHE A 6 14.38 57.75 -41.05
CA PHE A 6 14.84 56.75 -40.10
C PHE A 6 13.97 55.51 -40.24
N ARG A 7 14.51 54.46 -40.84
CA ARG A 7 13.85 53.15 -40.89
C ARG A 7 14.13 52.41 -39.59
N MET A 8 13.11 52.26 -38.77
CA MET A 8 13.14 51.46 -37.55
C MET A 8 12.94 50.00 -37.93
N SER A 9 14.00 49.20 -37.84
CA SER A 9 13.92 47.75 -38.01
C SER A 9 13.42 47.12 -36.71
N VAL A 10 12.23 46.53 -36.75
CA VAL A 10 11.69 45.75 -35.66
C VAL A 10 12.28 44.33 -35.72
N VAL A 11 13.16 44.01 -34.80
CA VAL A 11 13.65 42.64 -34.63
C VAL A 11 12.64 41.89 -33.77
N VAL A 12 11.90 40.97 -34.39
CA VAL A 12 11.00 40.07 -33.71
C VAL A 12 11.87 38.89 -33.16
N MET A 13 12.16 38.95 -31.89
CA MET A 13 12.77 37.80 -31.17
C MET A 13 11.70 36.75 -30.95
N GLY A 14 11.71 35.70 -31.77
CA GLY A 14 10.88 34.53 -31.58
C GLY A 14 11.39 33.70 -30.38
N SER A 15 10.67 33.71 -29.29
CA SER A 15 10.95 32.80 -28.14
C SER A 15 10.51 31.40 -28.51
N VAL A 16 11.50 30.54 -28.76
CA VAL A 16 11.26 29.08 -28.88
C VAL A 16 11.01 28.51 -27.50
N LEU A 17 9.77 28.22 -27.14
CA LEU A 17 9.42 27.41 -25.95
C LEU A 17 9.79 25.95 -26.23
N ILE A 18 10.89 25.50 -25.70
CA ILE A 18 11.22 24.07 -25.67
C ILE A 18 10.39 23.45 -24.56
N LEU A 19 9.27 22.82 -24.92
CA LEU A 19 8.55 21.91 -24.03
C LEU A 19 9.40 20.62 -23.89
N SER A 20 10.24 20.59 -22.87
CA SER A 20 10.85 19.34 -22.41
C SER A 20 9.80 18.50 -21.69
N GLY A 21 9.02 17.74 -22.46
CA GLY A 21 8.17 16.68 -21.96
C GLY A 21 9.04 15.59 -21.31
N GLY A 22 9.24 15.65 -20.01
CA GLY A 22 9.83 14.57 -19.25
C GLY A 22 8.92 13.35 -19.35
N LEU A 23 9.32 12.33 -20.11
CA LEU A 23 8.75 11.00 -20.03
C LEU A 23 9.03 10.46 -18.63
N ALA A 24 8.07 10.58 -17.72
CA ALA A 24 8.09 9.86 -16.47
C ALA A 24 7.98 8.37 -16.81
N TYR A 25 9.10 7.65 -16.78
CA TYR A 25 9.08 6.20 -16.81
C TYR A 25 8.42 5.73 -15.50
N ALA A 26 7.20 5.27 -15.60
CA ALA A 26 6.60 4.49 -14.52
C ALA A 26 7.47 3.23 -14.35
N VAL A 27 8.25 3.20 -13.29
CA VAL A 27 8.97 1.98 -12.91
C VAL A 27 7.92 1.03 -12.37
N ASP A 28 7.47 0.09 -13.19
CA ASP A 28 6.55 -0.94 -12.77
C ASP A 28 7.11 -1.66 -11.55
N ALA A 29 6.31 -1.75 -10.49
CA ALA A 29 6.71 -2.51 -9.32
C ALA A 29 7.00 -3.97 -9.73
N PRO A 30 8.06 -4.59 -9.19
CA PRO A 30 8.40 -5.95 -9.55
C PRO A 30 7.20 -6.89 -9.33
N PRO A 31 7.05 -7.92 -10.18
CA PRO A 31 5.95 -8.87 -10.05
C PRO A 31 5.97 -9.54 -8.68
N LEU A 32 4.79 -9.78 -8.13
CA LEU A 32 4.65 -10.49 -6.87
C LEU A 32 5.01 -11.97 -7.09
N PRO A 33 5.65 -12.62 -6.11
CA PRO A 33 5.86 -14.06 -6.20
C PRO A 33 4.52 -14.81 -6.17
N PRO A 34 4.43 -15.97 -6.82
CA PRO A 34 3.21 -16.76 -6.84
C PRO A 34 2.81 -17.19 -5.42
N VAL A 35 1.51 -17.20 -5.17
CA VAL A 35 0.95 -17.69 -3.90
C VAL A 35 1.11 -19.22 -3.87
N PRO A 36 1.63 -19.82 -2.79
CA PRO A 36 1.67 -21.27 -2.65
C PRO A 36 0.28 -21.90 -2.70
N ALA A 37 0.19 -23.13 -3.21
CA ALA A 37 -1.09 -23.82 -3.44
C ALA A 37 -1.96 -23.91 -2.17
N GLU A 38 -1.35 -24.09 -1.01
CA GLU A 38 -2.05 -24.17 0.28
C GLU A 38 -2.73 -22.86 0.72
N TYR A 39 -2.39 -21.75 0.07
CA TYR A 39 -2.98 -20.41 0.32
C TYR A 39 -3.83 -19.90 -0.84
N ALA A 40 -3.83 -20.61 -2.01
CA ALA A 40 -4.43 -20.10 -3.24
C ALA A 40 -5.94 -19.80 -3.11
N ASP A 41 -6.65 -20.59 -2.29
CA ASP A 41 -8.09 -20.47 -2.07
C ASP A 41 -8.44 -19.73 -0.77
N LYS A 42 -7.51 -18.95 -0.21
CA LYS A 42 -7.77 -18.14 0.98
C LYS A 42 -8.40 -16.81 0.59
N HIS A 43 -9.65 -16.64 0.95
CA HIS A 43 -10.41 -15.41 0.72
C HIS A 43 -11.02 -14.89 2.01
N MET A 44 -11.10 -13.57 2.14
CA MET A 44 -11.81 -12.94 3.24
C MET A 44 -13.27 -13.40 3.23
N PRO A 45 -13.83 -13.85 4.36
CA PRO A 45 -15.27 -14.10 4.46
C PRO A 45 -16.09 -12.88 4.00
N ALA A 46 -17.22 -13.14 3.34
CA ALA A 46 -18.08 -12.09 2.81
C ALA A 46 -18.42 -11.02 3.87
N GLY A 47 -18.20 -9.76 3.55
CA GLY A 47 -18.39 -8.62 4.44
C GLY A 47 -17.32 -8.46 5.52
N GLY A 48 -16.32 -9.35 5.57
CA GLY A 48 -15.27 -9.32 6.62
C GLY A 48 -14.40 -8.07 6.58
N TRP A 49 -14.19 -7.47 5.41
CA TRP A 49 -13.42 -6.24 5.25
C TRP A 49 -14.06 -5.02 5.93
N THR A 50 -15.38 -5.05 6.08
CA THR A 50 -16.15 -3.93 6.63
C THR A 50 -16.88 -4.28 7.93
N ASP A 51 -16.72 -5.51 8.43
CA ASP A 51 -17.32 -5.93 9.70
C ASP A 51 -16.72 -5.14 10.88
N PRO A 52 -17.50 -4.31 11.58
CA PRO A 52 -16.99 -3.51 12.69
C PRO A 52 -16.41 -4.33 13.83
N LYS A 53 -16.95 -5.55 14.07
CA LYS A 53 -16.45 -6.44 15.11
C LYS A 53 -15.09 -7.03 14.73
N ALA A 54 -14.96 -7.53 13.50
CA ALA A 54 -13.68 -8.04 13.00
C ALA A 54 -12.60 -6.96 13.05
N ILE A 55 -12.91 -5.74 12.61
CA ILE A 55 -12.03 -4.58 12.65
C ILE A 55 -11.60 -4.23 14.08
N ALA A 56 -12.54 -4.22 15.04
CA ALA A 56 -12.23 -3.91 16.44
C ALA A 56 -11.32 -4.97 17.09
N GLU A 57 -11.54 -6.26 16.81
CA GLU A 57 -10.65 -7.33 17.26
C GLU A 57 -9.29 -7.24 16.55
N GLY A 58 -9.27 -6.95 15.25
CA GLY A 58 -8.04 -6.70 14.49
C GLY A 58 -7.18 -5.57 15.06
N ALA A 59 -7.81 -4.50 15.54
CA ALA A 59 -7.11 -3.40 16.20
C ALA A 59 -6.37 -3.85 17.47
N LYS A 60 -6.99 -4.69 18.29
CA LYS A 60 -6.36 -5.25 19.50
C LYS A 60 -5.19 -6.16 19.17
N ILE A 61 -5.29 -6.94 18.10
CA ILE A 61 -4.19 -7.78 17.60
C ILE A 61 -3.05 -6.90 17.10
N TYR A 62 -3.36 -5.90 16.27
CA TYR A 62 -2.38 -4.99 15.67
C TYR A 62 -1.55 -4.24 16.71
N THR A 63 -2.18 -3.80 17.79
CA THR A 63 -1.53 -3.05 18.88
C THR A 63 -0.82 -3.94 19.91
N GLY A 64 -1.05 -5.25 19.88
CA GLY A 64 -0.54 -6.18 20.88
C GLY A 64 -1.39 -6.29 22.16
N GLU A 65 -2.57 -5.69 22.18
CA GLU A 65 -3.51 -5.76 23.29
C GLU A 65 -4.05 -7.19 23.47
N ALA A 66 -4.45 -7.85 22.37
CA ALA A 66 -4.95 -9.22 22.39
C ALA A 66 -3.88 -10.26 22.71
N ASN A 67 -2.64 -10.02 22.25
CA ASN A 67 -1.49 -10.91 22.49
C ASN A 67 -0.20 -10.07 22.42
N PRO A 68 0.51 -9.86 23.55
CA PRO A 68 1.74 -9.06 23.57
C PRO A 68 2.88 -9.58 22.70
N LEU A 69 2.83 -10.84 22.27
CA LEU A 69 3.81 -11.41 21.34
C LEU A 69 3.56 -11.01 19.89
N VAL A 70 2.36 -10.47 19.60
CA VAL A 70 1.94 -10.01 18.28
C VAL A 70 1.68 -8.51 18.34
N ASN A 71 2.57 -7.71 17.74
CA ASN A 71 2.43 -6.27 17.68
C ASN A 71 2.90 -5.76 16.32
N CYS A 72 1.97 -5.67 15.37
CA CYS A 72 2.24 -5.19 14.00
C CYS A 72 2.64 -3.72 14.01
N GLY A 73 1.99 -2.92 14.85
CA GLY A 73 2.24 -1.49 15.01
C GLY A 73 3.66 -1.17 15.48
N SER A 74 4.36 -2.10 16.13
CA SER A 74 5.77 -1.93 16.53
C SER A 74 6.73 -1.72 15.34
N CYS A 75 6.33 -2.16 14.15
CA CYS A 75 7.08 -1.97 12.90
C CYS A 75 6.33 -1.08 11.91
N HIS A 76 5.03 -1.34 11.71
CA HIS A 76 4.20 -0.62 10.76
C HIS A 76 3.64 0.71 11.29
N GLY A 77 3.93 1.04 12.57
CA GLY A 77 3.38 2.24 13.21
C GLY A 77 1.93 2.07 13.65
N LYS A 78 1.47 2.90 14.55
CA LYS A 78 0.12 2.81 15.12
C LYS A 78 -1.01 3.13 14.12
N ASP A 79 -0.67 3.84 13.05
CA ASP A 79 -1.55 4.37 12.01
C ASP A 79 -1.19 3.86 10.61
N GLY A 80 -0.36 2.80 10.52
CA GLY A 80 0.12 2.25 9.27
C GLY A 80 1.35 2.95 8.70
N GLN A 81 1.82 4.06 9.30
CA GLN A 81 3.07 4.72 8.91
C GLN A 81 4.26 3.97 9.49
N PRO A 82 5.15 3.40 8.68
CA PRO A 82 6.23 2.57 9.19
C PRO A 82 7.20 3.33 10.08
N VAL A 83 7.53 2.74 11.23
CA VAL A 83 8.51 3.25 12.20
C VAL A 83 9.79 2.43 12.21
N LYS A 84 9.83 1.31 11.47
CA LYS A 84 11.02 0.49 11.30
C LYS A 84 11.43 0.42 9.83
N LYS A 85 12.74 0.55 9.58
CA LYS A 85 13.30 0.42 8.23
C LYS A 85 12.94 -0.92 7.61
N GLY A 86 12.37 -0.87 6.41
CA GLY A 86 11.94 -2.03 5.63
C GLY A 86 10.50 -2.50 5.89
N ALA A 87 9.80 -1.94 6.90
CA ALA A 87 8.36 -2.15 7.03
C ALA A 87 7.62 -1.37 5.94
N ARG A 88 6.57 -1.98 5.37
CA ARG A 88 5.73 -1.32 4.35
C ARG A 88 4.87 -0.24 4.98
N ASP A 89 4.67 0.84 4.26
CA ASP A 89 3.66 1.84 4.57
C ASP A 89 2.28 1.28 4.19
N LEU A 90 1.46 0.99 5.18
CA LEU A 90 0.13 0.40 4.98
C LEU A 90 -0.91 1.46 4.57
N ARG A 91 -0.55 2.74 4.57
CA ARG A 91 -1.40 3.83 4.09
C ARG A 91 -1.32 4.01 2.57
N ASP A 92 -0.25 3.50 1.96
CA ASP A 92 -0.08 3.56 0.52
C ASP A 92 -0.92 2.44 -0.15
N PRO A 93 -1.93 2.80 -0.95
CA PRO A 93 -2.75 1.83 -1.66
C PRO A 93 -1.94 0.87 -2.53
N ASN A 94 -0.81 1.31 -3.10
CA ASN A 94 0.06 0.45 -3.89
C ASN A 94 0.70 -0.69 -3.07
N ASN A 95 0.73 -0.56 -1.76
CA ASN A 95 1.24 -1.58 -0.85
C ASN A 95 0.15 -2.51 -0.28
N THR A 96 -1.12 -2.23 -0.54
CA THR A 96 -2.25 -2.99 0.02
C THR A 96 -3.22 -3.44 -1.05
N THR A 97 -3.78 -2.54 -1.87
CA THR A 97 -4.87 -2.83 -2.80
C THR A 97 -4.46 -3.68 -4.01
N ARG A 98 -3.16 -3.79 -4.31
CA ARG A 98 -2.64 -4.65 -5.39
C ARG A 98 -2.49 -6.11 -4.99
N PHE A 99 -2.74 -6.46 -3.75
CA PHE A 99 -2.63 -7.84 -3.28
C PHE A 99 -3.96 -8.56 -3.41
N SER A 100 -3.92 -9.85 -3.76
CA SER A 100 -5.07 -10.70 -3.54
C SER A 100 -5.22 -11.02 -2.05
N ASP A 101 -6.42 -11.40 -1.63
CA ASP A 101 -6.69 -11.87 -0.29
C ASP A 101 -5.71 -12.97 0.12
N SER A 102 -5.57 -13.98 -0.76
CA SER A 102 -4.68 -15.11 -0.57
C SER A 102 -3.20 -14.70 -0.44
N PHE A 103 -2.73 -13.73 -1.24
CA PHE A 103 -1.36 -13.23 -1.15
C PHE A 103 -1.12 -12.52 0.18
N TRP A 104 -2.04 -11.64 0.59
CA TRP A 104 -1.89 -10.91 1.84
C TRP A 104 -1.96 -11.84 3.05
N PHE A 105 -2.96 -12.73 3.07
CA PHE A 105 -3.11 -13.75 4.10
C PHE A 105 -1.85 -14.62 4.23
N TRP A 106 -1.31 -15.10 3.11
CA TRP A 106 -0.06 -15.85 3.09
C TRP A 106 1.09 -15.06 3.72
N ARG A 107 1.24 -13.77 3.39
CA ARG A 107 2.34 -12.94 3.91
C ARG A 107 2.23 -12.67 5.40
N VAL A 108 1.03 -12.50 5.91
CA VAL A 108 0.82 -12.40 7.36
C VAL A 108 1.08 -13.73 8.02
N SER A 109 0.58 -14.83 7.44
CA SER A 109 0.76 -16.18 8.00
C SER A 109 2.22 -16.59 8.09
N GLU A 110 2.96 -16.50 6.98
CA GLU A 110 4.33 -17.04 6.85
C GLU A 110 5.44 -16.02 7.01
N GLY A 111 5.08 -14.76 7.08
CA GLY A 111 6.07 -13.69 7.04
C GLY A 111 6.73 -13.53 5.67
N ILE A 112 7.85 -12.80 5.65
CA ILE A 112 8.61 -12.54 4.42
C ILE A 112 10.06 -12.97 4.63
N PRO A 113 10.55 -13.98 3.89
CA PRO A 113 11.92 -14.48 4.03
C PRO A 113 12.98 -13.38 3.96
N LYS A 114 14.02 -13.47 4.77
CA LYS A 114 15.14 -12.51 4.84
C LYS A 114 14.73 -11.09 5.29
N THR A 115 13.54 -10.95 5.91
CA THR A 115 13.08 -9.68 6.51
C THR A 115 12.77 -9.87 8.01
N LYS A 116 12.34 -8.77 8.65
CA LYS A 116 11.87 -8.80 10.05
C LYS A 116 10.38 -9.15 10.18
N MET A 117 9.66 -9.29 9.05
CA MET A 117 8.27 -9.74 9.06
C MET A 117 8.22 -11.24 9.39
N LYS A 118 7.85 -11.55 10.62
CA LYS A 118 7.81 -12.93 11.14
C LYS A 118 6.58 -13.67 10.60
N ALA A 119 6.59 -15.00 10.73
CA ALA A 119 5.41 -15.84 10.56
C ALA A 119 4.48 -15.67 11.78
N TRP A 120 3.22 -15.30 11.53
CA TRP A 120 2.27 -15.06 12.62
C TRP A 120 1.28 -16.21 12.83
N LYS A 121 1.18 -17.17 11.92
CA LYS A 121 0.31 -18.36 12.05
C LYS A 121 0.54 -19.21 13.30
N GLN A 122 1.70 -19.06 13.96
CA GLN A 122 1.99 -19.74 15.21
C GLN A 122 1.34 -19.09 16.44
N PHE A 123 0.92 -17.82 16.29
CA PHE A 123 0.40 -16.98 17.36
C PHE A 123 -1.03 -16.53 17.12
N LEU A 124 -1.51 -16.62 15.88
CA LEU A 124 -2.82 -16.18 15.43
C LEU A 124 -3.56 -17.30 14.73
N SER A 125 -4.84 -17.44 15.02
CA SER A 125 -5.75 -18.28 14.22
C SER A 125 -5.98 -17.65 12.84
N GLU A 126 -6.55 -18.42 11.91
CA GLU A 126 -6.95 -17.93 10.60
C GLU A 126 -7.92 -16.75 10.69
N GLU A 127 -8.92 -16.86 11.58
CA GLU A 127 -9.88 -15.77 11.83
C GLU A 127 -9.16 -14.50 12.33
N GLN A 128 -8.22 -14.63 13.24
CA GLN A 128 -7.45 -13.50 13.77
C GLN A 128 -6.57 -12.83 12.70
N ILE A 129 -6.04 -13.61 11.76
CA ILE A 129 -5.31 -13.07 10.61
C ILE A 129 -6.25 -12.24 9.74
N TRP A 130 -7.45 -12.72 9.44
CA TRP A 130 -8.44 -11.94 8.71
C TRP A 130 -8.85 -10.66 9.45
N GLN A 131 -9.06 -10.74 10.76
CA GLN A 131 -9.39 -9.59 11.59
C GLN A 131 -8.32 -8.50 11.54
N VAL A 132 -7.04 -8.88 11.70
CA VAL A 132 -5.96 -7.89 11.63
C VAL A 132 -5.79 -7.31 10.23
N MET A 133 -6.00 -8.09 9.17
CA MET A 133 -5.99 -7.61 7.78
C MET A 133 -7.13 -6.61 7.54
N ALA A 134 -8.34 -6.87 8.03
CA ALA A 134 -9.46 -5.93 7.92
C ALA A 134 -9.17 -4.59 8.63
N TYR A 135 -8.49 -4.63 9.77
CA TYR A 135 -8.05 -3.41 10.44
C TYR A 135 -6.95 -2.68 9.65
N GLU A 136 -5.94 -3.38 9.16
CA GLU A 136 -4.84 -2.81 8.37
C GLU A 136 -5.30 -2.17 7.06
N HIS A 137 -6.33 -2.76 6.44
CA HIS A 137 -6.89 -2.26 5.18
C HIS A 137 -7.42 -0.83 5.28
N GLN A 138 -7.95 -0.44 6.44
CA GLN A 138 -8.46 0.91 6.65
C GLN A 138 -7.39 1.99 6.50
N PHE A 139 -6.12 1.70 6.77
CA PHE A 139 -5.07 2.72 6.71
C PHE A 139 -4.92 3.31 5.31
N SER A 140 -5.08 2.51 4.26
CA SER A 140 -5.04 2.97 2.87
C SER A 140 -6.34 3.69 2.43
N HIS A 141 -7.38 3.68 3.30
CA HIS A 141 -8.68 4.28 3.06
C HIS A 141 -8.98 5.44 4.04
N GLY A 142 -7.92 6.08 4.56
CA GLY A 142 -8.07 7.21 5.48
C GLY A 142 -8.69 6.84 6.82
N GLY A 143 -8.48 5.61 7.29
CA GLY A 143 -9.00 5.11 8.56
C GLY A 143 -10.48 4.68 8.51
N LYS A 144 -11.04 4.47 7.31
CA LYS A 144 -12.44 4.06 7.13
C LYS A 144 -12.52 2.63 6.62
N PRO A 145 -13.50 1.83 7.09
CA PRO A 145 -13.79 0.53 6.50
C PRO A 145 -14.10 0.66 5.00
N ALA A 146 -13.54 -0.22 4.20
CA ALA A 146 -13.76 -0.29 2.76
C ALA A 146 -13.71 -1.74 2.30
N GLU A 147 -14.48 -2.06 1.27
CA GLU A 147 -14.37 -3.36 0.60
C GLU A 147 -13.02 -3.44 -0.14
N HIS A 148 -12.43 -4.61 -0.09
CA HIS A 148 -11.23 -4.91 -0.84
C HIS A 148 -11.59 -5.56 -2.16
N THR A 149 -11.05 -5.04 -3.25
CA THR A 149 -11.16 -5.72 -4.55
C THR A 149 -10.04 -6.73 -4.63
N ASP A 150 -10.42 -8.02 -4.54
CA ASP A 150 -9.47 -9.12 -4.65
C ASP A 150 -8.75 -9.05 -6.01
N TYR A 151 -7.47 -8.72 -5.97
CA TYR A 151 -6.67 -8.58 -7.19
C TYR A 151 -6.40 -9.97 -7.79
N LYS A 152 -6.92 -10.18 -8.98
CA LYS A 152 -6.61 -11.36 -9.81
C LYS A 152 -5.55 -10.94 -10.83
N PRO A 153 -4.31 -11.49 -10.75
CA PRO A 153 -3.24 -11.17 -11.69
C PRO A 153 -3.56 -11.66 -13.11
#